data_f67194605f7b61658001554ec1bca7e0
#
_entry.id   f67194605f7b61658001554ec1bca7e0
#
_cell.length_a   1.000
_cell.length_b   1.000
_cell.length_c   1.000
_cell.angle_alpha   90.00
_cell.angle_beta   90.00
_cell.angle_gamma   90.00
#
_symmetry.space_group_name_H-M   'P 1'
#
loop_
_entity.id
_entity.type
_entity.pdbx_description
1 polymer ?
#
loop_
_entity_poly.entity_id
_entity_poly.type
_entity_poly.pdbx_seq_one_letter_code
_entity_poly.pdbx_strand_id
1 'polypeptide(L)'
;MNNSAPAPARTRGRPRGNPPTRESIVSAARTLFLQRGYRGTTLRAVAGTAGVDPALIAYHFGSKKGLFADVMQFQCANALAGDDVLGGDPATLPDRLIDAVTDLWEDADFLQLTAQGQEAAEVIREYLEGELLARLVEFLGGRDATARATAAVTILGGLIYTRYLNPLPTPASLTPSETRHILTPALRAALAQRARTAATSRAGGGGAPNSGGGAVRS
;
A
#
# COMPACT_ATOMS: atom_id res chain seq x y z
N MET A 1 -13.36 -72.75 -28.54
CA MET A 1 -12.59 -71.58 -29.04
C MET A 1 -13.22 -70.34 -28.45
N ASN A 2 -12.64 -69.85 -27.34
CA ASN A 2 -13.19 -68.75 -26.61
C ASN A 2 -12.28 -67.50 -26.86
N ASN A 3 -12.76 -66.57 -27.65
CA ASN A 3 -12.03 -65.38 -28.05
C ASN A 3 -12.50 -64.20 -27.17
N SER A 4 -11.81 -64.01 -26.03
CA SER A 4 -12.05 -62.85 -25.18
C SER A 4 -11.10 -61.73 -25.59
N ALA A 5 -11.63 -60.68 -26.21
CA ALA A 5 -10.91 -59.45 -26.51
C ALA A 5 -10.61 -58.66 -25.22
N PRO A 6 -9.43 -58.03 -25.05
CA PRO A 6 -9.10 -57.26 -23.89
C PRO A 6 -9.84 -55.89 -23.91
N ALA A 7 -10.39 -55.51 -22.77
CA ALA A 7 -11.05 -54.21 -22.55
C ALA A 7 -10.07 -53.04 -22.71
N PRO A 8 -10.50 -51.86 -23.21
CA PRO A 8 -9.64 -50.71 -23.39
C PRO A 8 -9.18 -50.16 -22.05
N ALA A 9 -7.88 -49.88 -21.95
CA ALA A 9 -7.25 -49.28 -20.79
C ALA A 9 -7.84 -47.88 -20.49
N ARG A 10 -8.36 -47.74 -19.28
CA ARG A 10 -8.79 -46.43 -18.75
C ARG A 10 -7.59 -45.52 -18.67
N THR A 11 -7.57 -44.48 -19.48
CA THR A 11 -6.63 -43.36 -19.38
C THR A 11 -6.70 -42.75 -17.97
N ARG A 12 -5.60 -42.91 -17.22
CA ARG A 12 -5.43 -42.26 -15.91
C ARG A 12 -5.57 -40.76 -16.12
N GLY A 13 -6.56 -40.16 -15.47
CA GLY A 13 -6.74 -38.72 -15.42
C GLY A 13 -5.47 -38.06 -14.94
N ARG A 14 -5.15 -36.94 -15.57
CA ARG A 14 -4.07 -35.99 -15.21
C ARG A 14 -4.07 -35.76 -13.68
N PRO A 15 -2.90 -35.79 -13.01
CA PRO A 15 -2.83 -35.51 -11.58
C PRO A 15 -3.56 -34.21 -11.28
N ARG A 16 -4.51 -34.24 -10.36
CA ARG A 16 -5.12 -33.02 -9.80
C ARG A 16 -4.02 -32.28 -9.07
N GLY A 17 -3.45 -31.27 -9.72
CA GLY A 17 -2.65 -30.27 -9.04
C GLY A 17 -3.48 -29.64 -7.91
N ASN A 18 -2.79 -29.18 -6.87
CA ASN A 18 -3.38 -28.41 -5.78
C ASN A 18 -4.39 -27.38 -6.36
N PRO A 19 -5.59 -27.23 -5.78
CA PRO A 19 -6.56 -26.28 -6.32
C PRO A 19 -5.87 -24.92 -6.44
N PRO A 20 -6.04 -24.22 -7.57
CA PRO A 20 -5.38 -22.96 -7.81
C PRO A 20 -5.81 -21.96 -6.72
N THR A 21 -4.83 -21.46 -5.99
CA THR A 21 -5.03 -20.48 -4.93
C THR A 21 -5.23 -19.09 -5.54
N ARG A 22 -5.84 -18.17 -4.79
CA ARG A 22 -5.93 -16.76 -5.18
C ARG A 22 -4.55 -16.20 -5.60
N GLU A 23 -3.50 -16.59 -4.90
CA GLU A 23 -2.12 -16.23 -5.19
C GLU A 23 -1.63 -16.71 -6.56
N SER A 24 -1.99 -17.93 -6.98
CA SER A 24 -1.61 -18.43 -8.31
C SER A 24 -2.28 -17.65 -9.44
N ILE A 25 -3.52 -17.18 -9.23
CA ILE A 25 -4.22 -16.32 -10.18
C ILE A 25 -3.57 -14.93 -10.24
N VAL A 26 -3.24 -14.33 -9.09
CA VAL A 26 -2.54 -13.04 -8.99
C VAL A 26 -1.17 -13.12 -9.68
N SER A 27 -0.41 -14.19 -9.48
CA SER A 27 0.89 -14.41 -10.12
C SER A 27 0.75 -14.53 -11.65
N ALA A 28 -0.22 -15.28 -12.15
CA ALA A 28 -0.51 -15.40 -13.59
C ALA A 28 -0.95 -14.04 -14.18
N ALA A 29 -1.77 -13.29 -13.45
CA ALA A 29 -2.21 -11.97 -13.85
C ALA A 29 -1.04 -10.99 -13.93
N ARG A 30 -0.16 -10.95 -12.91
CA ARG A 30 1.05 -10.14 -12.90
C ARG A 30 1.90 -10.39 -14.16
N THR A 31 2.18 -11.64 -14.46
CA THR A 31 2.95 -12.02 -15.64
C THR A 31 2.33 -11.48 -16.93
N LEU A 32 1.00 -11.62 -17.09
CA LEU A 32 0.32 -11.15 -18.29
C LEU A 32 0.21 -9.62 -18.36
N PHE A 33 0.03 -8.93 -17.25
CA PHE A 33 0.04 -7.46 -17.21
C PHE A 33 1.42 -6.90 -17.58
N LEU A 34 2.50 -7.53 -17.14
CA LEU A 34 3.85 -7.16 -17.54
C LEU A 34 4.11 -7.43 -19.04
N GLN A 35 3.69 -8.58 -19.55
CA GLN A 35 3.95 -8.94 -20.95
C GLN A 35 3.09 -8.20 -21.97
N ARG A 36 1.83 -7.90 -21.65
CA ARG A 36 0.80 -7.43 -22.60
C ARG A 36 0.20 -6.07 -22.23
N GLY A 37 0.56 -5.54 -21.11
CA GLY A 37 -0.05 -4.36 -20.52
C GLY A 37 -1.48 -4.63 -20.01
N TYR A 38 -2.02 -3.65 -19.26
CA TYR A 38 -3.39 -3.71 -18.75
C TYR A 38 -4.41 -3.89 -19.88
N ARG A 39 -4.31 -3.09 -20.95
CA ARG A 39 -5.27 -3.15 -22.06
C ARG A 39 -5.23 -4.48 -22.82
N GLY A 40 -4.05 -5.04 -23.05
CA GLY A 40 -3.85 -6.29 -23.80
C GLY A 40 -4.16 -7.57 -23.00
N THR A 41 -4.36 -7.46 -21.68
CA THR A 41 -4.68 -8.61 -20.82
C THR A 41 -6.18 -8.79 -20.69
N THR A 42 -6.67 -10.04 -20.79
CA THR A 42 -8.07 -10.40 -20.57
C THR A 42 -8.20 -11.42 -19.44
N LEU A 43 -9.34 -11.42 -18.72
CA LEU A 43 -9.60 -12.40 -17.64
C LEU A 43 -9.56 -13.85 -18.19
N ARG A 44 -10.00 -14.07 -19.43
CA ARG A 44 -9.91 -15.39 -20.07
C ARG A 44 -8.46 -15.84 -20.30
N ALA A 45 -7.56 -14.92 -20.68
CA ALA A 45 -6.15 -15.23 -20.83
C ALA A 45 -5.51 -15.57 -19.47
N VAL A 46 -5.84 -14.80 -18.43
CA VAL A 46 -5.38 -15.09 -17.06
C VAL A 46 -5.88 -16.44 -16.58
N ALA A 47 -7.16 -16.76 -16.81
CA ALA A 47 -7.75 -18.04 -16.46
C ALA A 47 -7.02 -19.21 -17.14
N GLY A 48 -6.73 -19.07 -18.44
CA GLY A 48 -5.95 -20.08 -19.19
C GLY A 48 -4.54 -20.26 -18.64
N THR A 49 -3.86 -19.18 -18.26
CA THR A 49 -2.51 -19.24 -17.69
C THR A 49 -2.52 -19.84 -16.28
N ALA A 50 -3.49 -19.49 -15.45
CA ALA A 50 -3.64 -20.01 -14.09
C ALA A 50 -4.24 -21.42 -14.04
N GLY A 51 -4.79 -21.93 -15.16
CA GLY A 51 -5.44 -23.24 -15.22
C GLY A 51 -6.78 -23.29 -14.49
N VAL A 52 -7.53 -22.18 -14.46
CA VAL A 52 -8.82 -22.03 -13.76
C VAL A 52 -9.95 -21.73 -14.72
N ASP A 53 -11.19 -21.87 -14.22
CA ASP A 53 -12.37 -21.37 -14.94
C ASP A 53 -12.41 -19.82 -14.84
N PRO A 54 -12.68 -19.11 -15.97
CA PRO A 54 -12.86 -17.65 -15.95
C PRO A 54 -13.91 -17.14 -14.95
N ALA A 55 -14.95 -17.92 -14.66
CA ALA A 55 -15.96 -17.58 -13.67
C ALA A 55 -15.37 -17.48 -12.25
N LEU A 56 -14.34 -18.29 -11.94
CA LEU A 56 -13.64 -18.22 -10.65
C LEU A 56 -12.91 -16.88 -10.47
N ILE A 57 -12.30 -16.37 -11.55
CA ILE A 57 -11.66 -15.05 -11.52
C ILE A 57 -12.70 -13.95 -11.31
N ALA A 58 -13.82 -13.99 -12.04
CA ALA A 58 -14.91 -13.05 -11.87
C ALA A 58 -15.50 -13.10 -10.45
N TYR A 59 -15.60 -14.28 -9.85
CA TYR A 59 -16.07 -14.48 -8.48
C TYR A 59 -15.13 -13.86 -7.45
N HIS A 60 -13.81 -14.07 -7.56
CA HIS A 60 -12.83 -13.60 -6.57
C HIS A 60 -12.45 -12.12 -6.73
N PHE A 61 -12.41 -11.62 -7.94
CA PHE A 61 -11.86 -10.30 -8.27
C PHE A 61 -12.88 -9.35 -8.91
N GLY A 62 -14.07 -9.84 -9.24
CA GLY A 62 -15.16 -9.08 -9.84
C GLY A 62 -14.87 -8.62 -11.28
N SER A 63 -13.74 -7.96 -11.51
CA SER A 63 -13.38 -7.35 -12.79
C SER A 63 -11.88 -7.43 -13.06
N LYS A 64 -11.47 -7.07 -14.30
CA LYS A 64 -10.05 -6.90 -14.64
C LYS A 64 -9.40 -5.80 -13.79
N LYS A 65 -10.14 -4.73 -13.48
CA LYS A 65 -9.66 -3.65 -12.60
C LYS A 65 -9.43 -4.19 -11.18
N GLY A 66 -10.37 -4.99 -10.65
CA GLY A 66 -10.21 -5.62 -9.34
C GLY A 66 -9.01 -6.58 -9.29
N LEU A 67 -8.83 -7.41 -10.32
CA LEU A 67 -7.67 -8.30 -10.42
C LEU A 67 -6.35 -7.51 -10.53
N PHE A 68 -6.33 -6.41 -11.27
CA PHE A 68 -5.16 -5.53 -11.36
C PHE A 68 -4.87 -4.85 -10.02
N ALA A 69 -5.92 -4.41 -9.33
CA ALA A 69 -5.79 -3.86 -7.98
C ALA A 69 -5.15 -4.87 -7.02
N ASP A 70 -5.58 -6.13 -7.04
CA ASP A 70 -4.99 -7.19 -6.22
C ASP A 70 -3.51 -7.44 -6.55
N VAL A 71 -3.13 -7.41 -7.84
CA VAL A 71 -1.72 -7.53 -8.24
C VAL A 71 -0.88 -6.39 -7.66
N MET A 72 -1.36 -5.15 -7.78
CA MET A 72 -0.66 -3.97 -7.26
C MET A 72 -0.61 -3.95 -5.73
N GLN A 73 -1.73 -4.24 -5.07
CA GLN A 73 -1.81 -4.31 -3.61
C GLN A 73 -0.88 -5.38 -3.03
N PHE A 74 -0.79 -6.54 -3.67
CA PHE A 74 0.12 -7.60 -3.25
C PHE A 74 1.59 -7.14 -3.30
N GLN A 75 1.99 -6.41 -4.34
CA GLN A 75 3.34 -5.83 -4.44
C GLN A 75 3.59 -4.78 -3.34
N CYS A 76 2.65 -3.85 -3.17
CA CYS A 76 2.77 -2.80 -2.16
C CYS A 76 2.75 -3.36 -0.73
N ALA A 77 1.88 -4.33 -0.44
CA ALA A 77 1.77 -4.92 0.89
C ALA A 77 3.05 -5.66 1.29
N ASN A 78 3.62 -6.43 0.38
CA ASN A 78 4.89 -7.12 0.65
C ASN A 78 6.04 -6.14 0.85
N ALA A 79 6.11 -5.07 0.05
CA ALA A 79 7.21 -4.12 0.12
C ALA A 79 7.10 -3.13 1.29
N LEU A 80 5.90 -2.59 1.55
CA LEU A 80 5.74 -1.45 2.47
C LEU A 80 5.16 -1.81 3.85
N ALA A 81 4.51 -2.95 3.98
CA ALA A 81 3.84 -3.37 5.20
C ALA A 81 4.23 -4.80 5.66
N GLY A 82 5.26 -5.38 5.06
CA GLY A 82 5.82 -6.67 5.46
C GLY A 82 6.54 -6.62 6.80
N ASP A 83 6.81 -7.78 7.37
CA ASP A 83 7.50 -7.92 8.66
C ASP A 83 8.90 -7.28 8.65
N ASP A 84 9.58 -7.26 7.51
CA ASP A 84 10.87 -6.60 7.34
C ASP A 84 10.79 -5.08 7.56
N VAL A 85 9.65 -4.46 7.26
CA VAL A 85 9.44 -3.02 7.43
C VAL A 85 8.82 -2.72 8.79
N LEU A 86 7.74 -3.39 9.17
CA LEU A 86 7.00 -3.09 10.40
C LEU A 86 7.45 -3.94 11.61
N GLY A 87 8.04 -5.11 11.42
CA GLY A 87 8.44 -6.02 12.51
C GLY A 87 9.74 -5.67 13.24
N GLY A 88 10.50 -4.66 12.79
CA GLY A 88 11.79 -4.30 13.36
C GLY A 88 11.73 -3.24 14.46
N ASP A 89 12.93 -2.75 14.87
CA ASP A 89 13.06 -1.69 15.87
C ASP A 89 12.30 -0.41 15.43
N PRO A 90 11.37 0.12 16.25
CA PRO A 90 10.67 1.37 15.98
C PRO A 90 11.61 2.57 15.70
N ALA A 91 12.81 2.60 16.27
CA ALA A 91 13.78 3.68 16.06
C ALA A 91 14.28 3.77 14.62
N THR A 92 14.34 2.64 13.91
CA THR A 92 14.79 2.53 12.52
C THR A 92 13.64 2.47 11.50
N LEU A 93 12.38 2.50 11.96
CA LEU A 93 11.20 2.49 11.10
C LEU A 93 11.23 3.59 10.01
N PRO A 94 11.63 4.85 10.31
CA PRO A 94 11.69 5.90 9.29
C PRO A 94 12.60 5.54 8.11
N ASP A 95 13.77 4.99 8.40
CA ASP A 95 14.73 4.58 7.38
C ASP A 95 14.19 3.41 6.55
N ARG A 96 13.65 2.37 7.22
CA ARG A 96 13.06 1.21 6.53
C ARG A 96 11.89 1.58 5.63
N LEU A 97 11.04 2.52 6.04
CA LEU A 97 9.90 2.97 5.21
C LEU A 97 10.37 3.70 3.95
N ILE A 98 11.41 4.54 4.05
CA ILE A 98 11.97 5.24 2.90
C ILE A 98 12.66 4.24 1.97
N ASP A 99 13.49 3.34 2.50
CA ASP A 99 14.16 2.32 1.72
C ASP A 99 13.13 1.42 1.00
N ALA A 100 12.10 0.95 1.71
CA ALA A 100 11.04 0.13 1.13
C ALA A 100 10.28 0.84 -0.01
N VAL A 101 10.02 2.15 0.12
CA VAL A 101 9.42 2.95 -0.96
C VAL A 101 10.38 3.07 -2.14
N THR A 102 11.65 3.40 -1.90
CA THR A 102 12.61 3.55 -3.00
C THR A 102 12.87 2.23 -3.69
N ASP A 103 13.06 1.14 -2.97
CA ASP A 103 13.30 -0.19 -3.53
C ASP A 103 12.11 -0.66 -4.40
N LEU A 104 10.88 -0.48 -3.90
CA LEU A 104 9.66 -0.84 -4.64
C LEU A 104 9.53 -0.04 -5.94
N TRP A 105 9.78 1.27 -5.88
CA TRP A 105 9.60 2.15 -7.04
C TRP A 105 10.79 2.15 -8.00
N GLU A 106 11.93 1.58 -7.61
CA GLU A 106 13.07 1.32 -8.48
C GLU A 106 13.05 -0.11 -9.07
N ASP A 107 12.11 -0.97 -8.61
CA ASP A 107 11.84 -2.26 -9.26
C ASP A 107 11.24 -2.06 -10.65
N ALA A 108 11.89 -2.63 -11.67
CA ALA A 108 11.52 -2.45 -13.06
C ALA A 108 10.12 -2.96 -13.39
N ASP A 109 9.70 -4.08 -12.79
CA ASP A 109 8.38 -4.66 -12.99
C ASP A 109 7.30 -3.79 -12.36
N PHE A 110 7.54 -3.24 -11.17
CA PHE A 110 6.61 -2.34 -10.51
C PHE A 110 6.45 -1.03 -11.28
N LEU A 111 7.55 -0.43 -11.75
CA LEU A 111 7.51 0.75 -12.61
C LEU A 111 6.71 0.49 -13.90
N GLN A 112 6.91 -0.66 -14.51
CA GLN A 112 6.15 -1.04 -15.70
C GLN A 112 4.65 -1.20 -15.41
N LEU A 113 4.27 -1.75 -14.26
CA LEU A 113 2.87 -1.84 -13.82
C LEU A 113 2.27 -0.44 -13.55
N THR A 114 3.02 0.45 -12.90
CA THR A 114 2.55 1.82 -12.58
C THR A 114 2.40 2.70 -13.81
N ALA A 115 3.19 2.46 -14.86
CA ALA A 115 3.10 3.17 -16.13
C ALA A 115 1.85 2.82 -16.96
N GLN A 116 1.01 1.88 -16.51
CA GLN A 116 -0.17 1.41 -17.27
C GLN A 116 -1.40 2.32 -17.15
N GLY A 117 -1.26 3.49 -16.58
CA GLY A 117 -2.26 4.55 -16.64
C GLY A 117 -2.94 4.86 -15.30
N GLN A 118 -4.13 5.45 -15.42
CA GLN A 118 -4.87 6.01 -14.29
C GLN A 118 -5.30 4.94 -13.27
N GLU A 119 -5.56 3.71 -13.75
CA GLU A 119 -5.94 2.59 -12.89
C GLU A 119 -4.85 2.25 -11.86
N ALA A 120 -3.58 2.32 -12.23
CA ALA A 120 -2.47 2.08 -11.31
C ALA A 120 -2.38 3.18 -10.22
N ALA A 121 -2.55 4.45 -10.61
CA ALA A 121 -2.52 5.56 -9.67
C ALA A 121 -3.67 5.48 -8.64
N GLU A 122 -4.88 5.09 -9.09
CA GLU A 122 -6.03 4.86 -8.20
C GLU A 122 -5.75 3.75 -7.18
N VAL A 123 -5.19 2.62 -7.63
CA VAL A 123 -4.86 1.50 -6.74
C VAL A 123 -3.81 1.88 -5.70
N ILE A 124 -2.76 2.61 -6.11
CA ILE A 124 -1.73 3.08 -5.18
C ILE A 124 -2.35 4.01 -4.13
N ARG A 125 -3.22 4.93 -4.55
CA ARG A 125 -3.92 5.82 -3.63
C ARG A 125 -4.78 5.03 -2.64
N GLU A 126 -5.59 4.08 -3.11
CA GLU A 126 -6.42 3.22 -2.27
C GLU A 126 -5.58 2.41 -1.27
N TYR A 127 -4.41 1.90 -1.70
CA TYR A 127 -3.49 1.20 -0.82
C TYR A 127 -2.91 2.12 0.28
N LEU A 128 -2.45 3.31 -0.08
CA LEU A 128 -1.87 4.25 0.88
C LEU A 128 -2.91 4.72 1.92
N GLU A 129 -4.15 5.00 1.49
CA GLU A 129 -5.23 5.45 2.36
C GLU A 129 -5.80 4.33 3.23
N GLY A 130 -5.94 3.13 2.69
CA GLY A 130 -6.55 2.00 3.38
C GLY A 130 -5.55 1.14 4.14
N GLU A 131 -4.73 0.41 3.41
CA GLU A 131 -3.91 -0.66 3.98
C GLU A 131 -2.70 -0.13 4.75
N LEU A 132 -1.86 0.71 4.12
CA LEU A 132 -0.64 1.20 4.75
C LEU A 132 -0.94 2.06 5.97
N LEU A 133 -1.92 2.97 5.85
CA LEU A 133 -2.34 3.81 6.97
C LEU A 133 -2.84 2.96 8.14
N ALA A 134 -3.70 1.97 7.90
CA ALA A 134 -4.25 1.10 8.93
C ALA A 134 -3.15 0.30 9.66
N ARG A 135 -2.21 -0.29 8.92
CA ARG A 135 -1.09 -1.03 9.50
C ARG A 135 -0.13 -0.16 10.30
N LEU A 136 0.13 1.05 9.84
CA LEU A 136 0.93 2.02 10.60
C LEU A 136 0.21 2.44 11.89
N VAL A 137 -1.11 2.65 11.86
CA VAL A 137 -1.89 2.96 13.05
C VAL A 137 -1.80 1.82 14.07
N GLU A 138 -1.97 0.57 13.62
CA GLU A 138 -1.85 -0.62 14.47
C GLU A 138 -0.44 -0.75 15.07
N PHE A 139 0.60 -0.62 14.25
CA PHE A 139 2.00 -0.70 14.67
C PHE A 139 2.36 0.41 15.69
N LEU A 140 1.95 1.64 15.43
CA LEU A 140 2.30 2.78 16.28
C LEU A 140 1.56 2.77 17.61
N GLY A 141 0.34 2.26 17.64
CA GLY A 141 -0.50 2.19 18.83
C GLY A 141 -0.71 3.53 19.55
N GLY A 142 -1.61 3.53 20.54
CA GLY A 142 -1.86 4.69 21.38
C GLY A 142 -2.80 5.74 20.77
N ARG A 143 -3.09 6.79 21.56
CA ARG A 143 -4.15 7.77 21.26
C ARG A 143 -3.87 8.59 20.00
N ASP A 144 -2.60 8.82 19.66
CA ASP A 144 -2.18 9.70 18.57
C ASP A 144 -1.69 8.91 17.33
N ALA A 145 -1.88 7.60 17.31
CA ALA A 145 -1.38 6.72 16.24
C ALA A 145 -1.89 7.15 14.86
N THR A 146 -3.18 7.48 14.73
CA THR A 146 -3.76 7.94 13.46
C THR A 146 -3.11 9.21 12.94
N ALA A 147 -2.90 10.21 13.80
CA ALA A 147 -2.27 11.47 13.38
C ALA A 147 -0.81 11.25 12.94
N ARG A 148 -0.05 10.43 13.67
CA ARG A 148 1.33 10.07 13.32
C ARG A 148 1.42 9.28 12.03
N ALA A 149 0.56 8.28 11.87
CA ALA A 149 0.47 7.49 10.65
C ALA A 149 0.06 8.34 9.44
N THR A 150 -0.92 9.24 9.59
CA THR A 150 -1.33 10.18 8.53
C THR A 150 -0.16 11.07 8.11
N ALA A 151 0.58 11.64 9.07
CA ALA A 151 1.76 12.45 8.74
C ALA A 151 2.83 11.65 8.00
N ALA A 152 3.10 10.41 8.42
CA ALA A 152 4.04 9.52 7.76
C ALA A 152 3.60 9.19 6.32
N VAL A 153 2.34 8.78 6.12
CA VAL A 153 1.79 8.48 4.78
C VAL A 153 1.81 9.71 3.88
N THR A 154 1.57 10.92 4.43
CA THR A 154 1.66 12.16 3.67
C THR A 154 3.08 12.42 3.16
N ILE A 155 4.11 12.19 3.99
CA ILE A 155 5.52 12.34 3.58
C ILE A 155 5.88 11.30 2.51
N LEU A 156 5.52 10.03 2.72
CA LEU A 156 5.80 8.97 1.76
C LEU A 156 5.03 9.16 0.45
N GLY A 157 3.78 9.58 0.50
CA GLY A 157 2.98 9.93 -0.67
C GLY A 157 3.57 11.11 -1.45
N GLY A 158 4.09 12.12 -0.74
CA GLY A 158 4.83 13.23 -1.34
C GLY A 158 6.10 12.76 -2.05
N LEU A 159 6.88 11.87 -1.45
CA LEU A 159 8.04 11.24 -2.08
C LEU A 159 7.64 10.49 -3.36
N ILE A 160 6.65 9.61 -3.27
CA ILE A 160 6.15 8.83 -4.41
C ILE A 160 5.70 9.76 -5.54
N TYR A 161 4.89 10.75 -5.21
CA TYR A 161 4.36 11.68 -6.21
C TYR A 161 5.46 12.49 -6.90
N THR A 162 6.34 13.13 -6.11
CA THR A 162 7.33 14.08 -6.65
C THR A 162 8.54 13.42 -7.31
N ARG A 163 8.83 12.16 -6.97
CA ARG A 163 9.97 11.44 -7.55
C ARG A 163 9.55 10.53 -8.70
N TYR A 164 8.38 9.87 -8.62
CA TYR A 164 8.03 8.78 -9.53
C TYR A 164 6.77 9.04 -10.36
N LEU A 165 5.68 9.57 -9.79
CA LEU A 165 4.42 9.74 -10.52
C LEU A 165 4.37 11.04 -11.32
N ASN A 166 4.87 12.13 -10.77
CA ASN A 166 4.99 13.44 -11.43
C ASN A 166 6.37 14.01 -11.12
N PRO A 167 7.43 13.48 -11.75
CA PRO A 167 8.79 13.73 -11.32
C PRO A 167 9.18 15.20 -11.45
N LEU A 168 9.53 15.78 -10.31
CA LEU A 168 10.15 17.10 -10.25
C LEU A 168 11.67 16.93 -10.39
N PRO A 169 12.37 17.82 -11.15
CA PRO A 169 13.79 17.61 -11.46
C PRO A 169 14.68 17.32 -10.25
N THR A 170 14.54 18.07 -9.18
CA THR A 170 15.38 17.90 -7.98
C THR A 170 15.08 16.61 -7.22
N PRO A 171 13.83 16.30 -6.80
CA PRO A 171 13.54 15.02 -6.15
C PRO A 171 13.87 13.79 -7.00
N ALA A 172 13.65 13.88 -8.30
CA ALA A 172 13.90 12.76 -9.22
C ALA A 172 15.40 12.46 -9.42
N SER A 173 16.27 13.44 -9.24
CA SER A 173 17.72 13.28 -9.40
C SER A 173 18.45 12.77 -8.17
N LEU A 174 17.80 12.71 -7.00
CA LEU A 174 18.41 12.22 -5.77
C LEU A 174 18.69 10.71 -5.88
N THR A 175 19.78 10.28 -5.29
CA THR A 175 20.02 8.85 -5.05
C THR A 175 19.13 8.33 -3.91
N PRO A 176 18.91 7.01 -3.75
CA PRO A 176 18.21 6.45 -2.59
C PRO A 176 18.83 6.90 -1.26
N SER A 177 20.16 6.93 -1.18
CA SER A 177 20.88 7.37 0.02
C SER A 177 20.63 8.84 0.36
N GLU A 178 20.65 9.73 -0.62
CA GLU A 178 20.31 11.16 -0.44
C GLU A 178 18.87 11.34 -0.07
N THR A 179 17.95 10.62 -0.72
CA THR A 179 16.51 10.63 -0.38
C THR A 179 16.29 10.24 1.08
N ARG A 180 16.92 9.16 1.53
CA ARG A 180 16.88 8.72 2.93
C ARG A 180 17.46 9.79 3.86
N HIS A 181 18.63 10.31 3.57
CA HIS A 181 19.29 11.34 4.39
C HIS A 181 18.41 12.59 4.59
N ILE A 182 17.72 13.02 3.53
CA ILE A 182 16.86 14.22 3.54
C ILE A 182 15.54 13.96 4.27
N LEU A 183 14.90 12.80 4.05
CA LEU A 183 13.53 12.56 4.52
C LEU A 183 13.45 11.86 5.88
N THR A 184 14.45 11.08 6.28
CA THR A 184 14.46 10.39 7.59
C THR A 184 14.20 11.32 8.77
N PRO A 185 14.81 12.51 8.89
CA PRO A 185 14.55 13.40 10.02
C PRO A 185 13.08 13.85 10.10
N ALA A 186 12.48 14.19 8.95
CA ALA A 186 11.08 14.62 8.90
C ALA A 186 10.13 13.45 9.24
N LEU A 187 10.38 12.27 8.68
CA LEU A 187 9.56 11.09 8.94
C LEU A 187 9.70 10.64 10.40
N ARG A 188 10.91 10.68 10.97
CA ARG A 188 11.16 10.40 12.39
C ARG A 188 10.40 11.38 13.30
N ALA A 189 10.41 12.66 12.99
CA ALA A 189 9.65 13.67 13.74
C ALA A 189 8.14 13.41 13.66
N ALA A 190 7.61 13.07 12.47
CA ALA A 190 6.21 12.74 12.27
C ALA A 190 5.78 11.52 13.10
N LEU A 191 6.58 10.46 13.09
CA LEU A 191 6.31 9.22 13.82
C LEU A 191 6.47 9.36 15.35
N ALA A 192 7.32 10.29 15.83
CA ALA A 192 7.52 10.57 17.25
C ALA A 192 6.51 11.55 17.83
N GLN A 193 5.75 12.29 17.01
CA GLN A 193 4.87 13.37 17.46
C GLN A 193 3.78 12.85 18.40
N ARG A 194 3.84 13.27 19.67
CA ARG A 194 2.68 13.18 20.58
C ARG A 194 1.74 14.32 20.22
N ALA A 195 0.40 14.08 20.20
CA ALA A 195 -0.56 15.14 19.98
C ALA A 195 -0.26 16.26 20.97
N ARG A 196 0.06 17.44 20.46
CA ARG A 196 0.11 18.66 21.28
C ARG A 196 -1.34 18.91 21.68
N THR A 197 -1.69 18.49 22.90
CA THR A 197 -2.96 18.82 23.53
C THR A 197 -3.18 20.32 23.34
N ALA A 198 -4.31 20.71 22.78
CA ALA A 198 -4.79 22.09 22.71
C ALA A 198 -5.06 22.62 24.12
N ALA A 199 -3.99 22.92 24.86
CA ALA A 199 -4.00 23.40 26.25
C ALA A 199 -3.66 24.89 26.35
N THR A 200 -3.89 25.68 25.28
CA THR A 200 -3.56 27.11 25.31
C THR A 200 -4.74 28.00 24.92
N SER A 201 -5.96 27.58 25.18
CA SER A 201 -7.14 28.43 24.91
C SER A 201 -8.01 28.69 26.15
N ARG A 202 -7.50 28.51 27.37
CA ARG A 202 -8.24 28.80 28.59
C ARG A 202 -7.51 29.66 29.61
N ALA A 203 -6.45 30.37 29.25
CA ALA A 203 -5.70 31.29 30.11
C ALA A 203 -5.82 32.73 29.62
N GLY A 204 -7.04 33.22 29.38
CA GLY A 204 -7.27 34.57 28.90
C GLY A 204 -8.64 35.15 29.32
N GLY A 205 -9.21 34.64 30.39
CA GLY A 205 -10.50 35.11 30.90
C GLY A 205 -10.44 35.36 32.40
N GLY A 206 -9.37 36.04 32.88
CA GLY A 206 -9.29 36.50 34.25
C GLY A 206 -10.02 37.83 34.42
N GLY A 207 -11.17 37.80 35.08
CA GLY A 207 -12.00 38.92 35.35
C GLY A 207 -11.28 40.01 36.14
N ALA A 208 -11.50 41.25 35.76
CA ALA A 208 -11.22 42.41 36.58
C ALA A 208 -12.20 42.44 37.77
N PRO A 209 -11.73 42.69 38.99
CA PRO A 209 -12.62 42.95 40.11
C PRO A 209 -13.13 44.40 40.02
N ASN A 210 -14.43 44.51 39.96
CA ASN A 210 -15.15 45.74 40.18
C ASN A 210 -15.08 46.09 41.67
N SER A 211 -14.24 47.00 42.07
CA SER A 211 -14.28 47.67 43.39
C SER A 211 -15.06 48.95 43.26
N GLY A 212 -16.34 48.83 43.61
CA GLY A 212 -17.18 49.98 43.89
C GLY A 212 -16.80 50.56 45.23
N GLY A 213 -17.15 51.73 45.46
CA GLY A 213 -17.12 52.38 46.79
C GLY A 213 -17.07 53.86 46.66
N GLY A 214 -18.11 54.48 47.04
CA GLY A 214 -18.03 55.90 47.20
C GLY A 214 -19.39 56.58 47.37
N ALA A 215 -19.95 56.41 48.52
CA ALA A 215 -21.00 57.26 48.99
C ALA A 215 -20.41 58.62 49.36
N VAL A 216 -21.14 59.73 49.13
CA VAL A 216 -21.23 60.97 49.94
C VAL A 216 -22.36 61.80 49.36
N ARG A 217 -23.47 61.93 50.10
CA ARG A 217 -23.95 63.14 50.90
C ARG A 217 -23.91 64.47 50.14
N SER A 218 -24.98 65.04 49.86
CA SER A 218 -25.71 66.14 50.47
C SER A 218 -26.92 66.48 49.62
#